data_783c13550229f8e5c052734029d02895
#
_entry.id   783c13550229f8e5c052734029d02895
#
_cell.length_a   1.000
_cell.length_b   1.000
_cell.length_c   1.000
_cell.angle_alpha   90.00
_cell.angle_beta   90.00
_cell.angle_gamma   90.00
#
_symmetry.space_group_name_H-M   'P 1'
#
loop_
_entity.id
_entity.type
_entity.pdbx_description
1 polymer ?
#
loop_
_entity_poly.entity_id
_entity_poly.type
_entity_poly.pdbx_seq_one_letter_code
_entity_poly.pdbx_strand_id
1 'polypeptide(L)'
;DKSGVMFTVDPVSKDAGRLVIEAVFGLGEGIVSGLITPHHYVIGRSDGAVLDEFVPVQLLAIMCDSESGGTQEVALDEVQGNSRVLSDGELGELRVMGLRLEACFGKPQDVEWCIRGGELSLLQSRPITTR
;
A
#
# COMPACT_ATOMS: atom_id res chain seq x y z
N ASP A 1 -9.58 -0.14 -6.95
CA ASP A 1 -8.60 0.13 -8.01
C ASP A 1 -7.16 -0.17 -7.58
N LYS A 2 -6.81 0.21 -6.38
CA LYS A 2 -5.48 -0.01 -5.80
C LYS A 2 -5.64 -0.34 -4.32
N SER A 3 -4.72 -1.11 -3.78
CA SER A 3 -4.73 -1.41 -2.34
C SER A 3 -3.33 -1.79 -1.88
N GLY A 4 -3.16 -1.88 -0.58
CA GLY A 4 -1.88 -2.28 -0.03
C GLY A 4 -1.81 -2.16 1.47
N VAL A 5 -0.58 -2.12 1.95
CA VAL A 5 -0.27 -1.99 3.36
C VAL A 5 0.69 -0.82 3.56
N MET A 6 0.72 -0.30 4.78
CA MET A 6 1.63 0.76 5.16
C MET A 6 2.10 0.51 6.59
N PHE A 7 3.39 0.67 6.81
CA PHE A 7 3.97 0.62 8.15
C PHE A 7 4.44 2.03 8.51
N THR A 8 4.01 2.55 9.65
CA THR A 8 4.36 3.92 10.05
C THR A 8 5.79 4.04 10.60
N VAL A 9 6.46 2.90 10.77
CA VAL A 9 7.91 2.82 10.94
C VAL A 9 8.39 1.67 10.07
N ASP A 10 9.66 1.69 9.67
CA ASP A 10 10.23 0.58 8.90
C ASP A 10 10.37 -0.64 9.81
N PRO A 11 9.60 -1.72 9.59
CA PRO A 11 9.62 -2.87 10.51
C PRO A 11 10.90 -3.68 10.42
N VAL A 12 11.65 -3.57 9.33
CA VAL A 12 12.90 -4.31 9.13
C VAL A 12 14.07 -3.57 9.78
N SER A 13 14.27 -2.31 9.42
CA SER A 13 15.35 -1.48 9.99
C SER A 13 14.97 -0.86 11.33
N LYS A 14 13.67 -0.83 11.65
CA LYS A 14 13.11 -0.18 12.85
C LYS A 14 13.40 1.33 12.88
N ASP A 15 13.58 1.92 11.70
CA ASP A 15 13.84 3.34 11.55
C ASP A 15 12.52 4.12 11.63
N ALA A 16 12.34 4.88 12.71
CA ALA A 16 11.14 5.68 12.92
C ALA A 16 11.08 6.93 12.04
N GLY A 17 12.14 7.25 11.31
CA GLY A 17 12.16 8.37 10.37
C GLY A 17 11.55 8.05 9.02
N ARG A 18 11.05 6.85 8.80
CA ARG A 18 10.55 6.36 7.52
C ARG A 18 9.21 5.68 7.65
N LEU A 19 8.39 5.83 6.59
CA LEU A 19 7.20 5.01 6.41
C LEU A 19 7.45 4.09 5.22
N VAL A 20 6.94 2.87 5.32
CA VAL A 20 7.04 1.87 4.24
C VAL A 20 5.66 1.59 3.70
N ILE A 21 5.49 1.69 2.39
CA ILE A 21 4.20 1.46 1.73
C ILE A 21 4.40 0.39 0.66
N GLU A 22 3.52 -0.61 0.66
CA GLU A 22 3.44 -1.59 -0.40
C GLU A 22 2.10 -1.48 -1.09
N ALA A 23 2.08 -1.55 -2.41
CA ALA A 23 0.89 -1.27 -3.19
C ALA A 23 0.79 -2.17 -4.42
N VAL A 24 -0.44 -2.51 -4.79
CA VAL A 24 -0.74 -3.25 -6.02
C VAL A 24 -1.97 -2.64 -6.67
N PHE A 25 -2.11 -2.85 -7.97
CA PHE A 25 -3.40 -2.67 -8.64
C PHE A 25 -4.33 -3.80 -8.20
N GLY A 26 -5.59 -3.49 -7.95
CA GLY A 26 -6.58 -4.45 -7.50
C GLY A 26 -6.57 -4.64 -6.00
N LEU A 27 -7.01 -5.81 -5.55
CA LEU A 27 -7.15 -6.14 -4.14
C LEU A 27 -5.81 -6.57 -3.52
N GLY A 28 -5.62 -6.25 -2.25
CA GLY A 28 -4.43 -6.62 -1.49
C GLY A 28 -4.24 -8.12 -1.29
N GLU A 29 -5.26 -8.92 -1.58
CA GLU A 29 -5.17 -10.38 -1.52
C GLU A 29 -4.03 -10.94 -2.36
N GLY A 30 -3.70 -10.28 -3.47
CA GLY A 30 -2.58 -10.69 -4.32
C GLY A 30 -1.23 -10.60 -3.61
N ILE A 31 -1.05 -9.65 -2.70
CA ILE A 31 0.16 -9.53 -1.88
C ILE A 31 0.21 -10.66 -0.87
N VAL A 32 -0.90 -10.89 -0.17
CA VAL A 32 -0.99 -11.89 0.91
C VAL A 32 -0.77 -13.29 0.36
N SER A 33 -1.34 -13.58 -0.82
CA SER A 33 -1.20 -14.91 -1.45
C SER A 33 0.15 -15.15 -2.09
N GLY A 34 0.96 -14.10 -2.26
CA GLY A 34 2.26 -14.21 -2.92
C GLY A 34 2.19 -14.28 -4.44
N LEU A 35 1.00 -14.10 -5.03
CA LEU A 35 0.82 -14.09 -6.49
C LEU A 35 1.40 -12.86 -7.16
N ILE A 36 1.44 -11.75 -6.44
CA ILE A 36 1.84 -10.44 -6.97
C ILE A 36 2.95 -9.88 -6.12
N THR A 37 4.03 -9.45 -6.78
CA THR A 37 5.10 -8.72 -6.11
C THR A 37 4.67 -7.26 -6.02
N PRO A 38 4.51 -6.71 -4.81
CA PRO A 38 4.02 -5.34 -4.67
C PRO A 38 5.06 -4.31 -5.06
N HIS A 39 4.57 -3.13 -5.45
CA HIS A 39 5.40 -1.94 -5.52
C HIS A 39 5.78 -1.54 -4.10
N HIS A 40 7.00 -1.12 -3.90
CA HIS A 40 7.54 -0.82 -2.57
C HIS A 40 8.04 0.63 -2.56
N TYR A 41 7.57 1.41 -1.60
CA TYR A 41 7.96 2.80 -1.45
C TYR A 41 8.40 3.05 -0.02
N VAL A 42 9.53 3.74 0.13
CA VAL A 42 9.98 4.23 1.43
C VAL A 42 9.95 5.74 1.37
N ILE A 43 9.19 6.36 2.25
CA ILE A 43 9.05 7.82 2.28
C ILE A 43 9.48 8.39 3.61
N GLY A 44 10.00 9.62 3.55
CA GLY A 44 10.43 10.34 4.75
C GLY A 44 9.23 10.73 5.60
N ARG A 45 9.34 10.51 6.89
CA ARG A 45 8.28 10.81 7.85
C ARG A 45 8.03 12.32 7.96
N SER A 46 9.08 13.11 7.94
CA SER A 46 8.98 14.56 8.18
C SER A 46 8.58 15.35 6.94
N ASP A 47 9.01 14.93 5.76
CA ASP A 47 8.86 15.72 4.53
C ASP A 47 8.11 14.99 3.41
N GLY A 48 7.85 13.70 3.57
CA GLY A 48 7.17 12.91 2.55
C GLY A 48 8.00 12.62 1.30
N ALA A 49 9.30 12.89 1.32
CA ALA A 49 10.16 12.62 0.18
C ALA A 49 10.28 11.11 -0.06
N VAL A 50 10.30 10.71 -1.33
CA VAL A 50 10.51 9.32 -1.69
C VAL A 50 12.00 9.01 -1.53
N LEU A 51 12.31 8.17 -0.54
CA LEU A 51 13.69 7.81 -0.21
C LEU A 51 14.15 6.58 -0.99
N ASP A 52 13.22 5.67 -1.28
CA ASP A 52 13.49 4.47 -2.05
C ASP A 52 12.21 4.02 -2.73
N GLU A 53 12.35 3.32 -3.85
CA GLU A 53 11.20 2.92 -4.65
C GLU A 53 11.57 1.68 -5.46
N PHE A 54 10.68 0.67 -5.41
CA PHE A 54 10.78 -0.52 -6.25
C PHE A 54 9.45 -0.69 -6.97
N VAL A 55 9.45 -0.58 -8.28
CA VAL A 55 8.25 -0.62 -9.12
C VAL A 55 8.39 -1.75 -10.13
N PRO A 56 8.06 -2.99 -9.73
CA PRO A 56 8.10 -4.13 -10.66
C PRO A 56 6.94 -4.06 -11.65
N VAL A 57 7.06 -4.80 -12.74
CA VAL A 57 5.94 -4.97 -13.68
C VAL A 57 4.90 -5.84 -13.01
N GLN A 58 3.66 -5.38 -12.97
CA GLN A 58 2.54 -6.17 -12.48
C GLN A 58 1.76 -6.72 -13.67
N LEU A 59 1.70 -8.05 -13.77
CA LEU A 59 1.08 -8.71 -14.91
C LEU A 59 -0.40 -9.01 -14.71
N LEU A 60 -0.81 -9.17 -13.45
CA LEU A 60 -2.21 -9.46 -13.13
C LEU A 60 -2.63 -8.76 -11.85
N ALA A 61 -3.93 -8.66 -11.64
CA ALA A 61 -4.52 -8.10 -10.43
C ALA A 61 -5.62 -9.02 -9.95
N ILE A 62 -5.87 -9.01 -8.65
CA ILE A 62 -7.02 -9.70 -8.06
C ILE A 62 -8.15 -8.69 -7.95
N MET A 63 -9.27 -8.98 -8.57
CA MET A 63 -10.43 -8.08 -8.60
C MET A 63 -11.66 -8.79 -8.01
N CYS A 64 -12.64 -8.00 -7.58
CA CYS A 64 -13.93 -8.54 -7.19
C CYS A 64 -14.65 -9.09 -8.41
N ASP A 65 -15.22 -10.30 -8.27
CA ASP A 65 -16.11 -10.86 -9.29
C ASP A 65 -17.55 -10.53 -8.88
N SER A 66 -18.16 -9.62 -9.62
CA SER A 66 -19.52 -9.15 -9.31
C SER A 66 -20.59 -10.23 -9.50
N GLU A 67 -20.31 -11.25 -10.30
CA GLU A 67 -21.27 -12.34 -10.55
C GLU A 67 -21.25 -13.39 -9.45
N SER A 68 -20.05 -13.82 -9.04
CA SER A 68 -19.92 -14.87 -8.03
C SER A 68 -19.83 -14.35 -6.60
N GLY A 69 -19.54 -13.04 -6.45
CA GLY A 69 -19.28 -12.45 -5.14
C GLY A 69 -17.89 -12.74 -4.58
N GLY A 70 -17.07 -13.49 -5.32
CA GLY A 70 -15.71 -13.81 -4.94
C GLY A 70 -14.68 -12.90 -5.61
N THR A 71 -13.50 -13.44 -5.86
CA THR A 71 -12.43 -12.74 -6.53
C THR A 71 -12.01 -13.45 -7.81
N GLN A 72 -11.39 -12.72 -8.73
CA GLN A 72 -10.86 -13.28 -9.96
C GLN A 72 -9.53 -12.65 -10.31
N GLU A 73 -8.70 -13.39 -11.02
CA GLU A 73 -7.45 -12.88 -11.56
C GLU A 73 -7.75 -12.19 -12.89
N VAL A 74 -7.28 -10.97 -13.03
CA VAL A 74 -7.48 -10.16 -14.25
C VAL A 74 -6.12 -9.77 -14.78
N ALA A 75 -5.87 -10.08 -16.06
CA ALA A 75 -4.63 -9.67 -16.70
C ALA A 75 -4.62 -8.15 -16.89
N LEU A 76 -3.51 -7.52 -16.53
CA LEU A 76 -3.33 -6.09 -16.74
C LEU A 76 -2.75 -5.86 -18.13
N ASP A 77 -3.18 -4.77 -18.77
CA ASP A 77 -2.59 -4.38 -20.04
C ASP A 77 -1.14 -3.90 -19.83
N GLU A 78 -0.37 -3.80 -20.90
CA GLU A 78 1.04 -3.45 -20.84
C GLU A 78 1.27 -2.06 -20.23
N VAL A 79 0.42 -1.12 -20.54
CA VAL A 79 0.53 0.25 -20.03
C VAL A 79 0.30 0.29 -18.52
N GLN A 80 -0.79 -0.33 -18.05
CA GLN A 80 -1.11 -0.38 -16.63
C GLN A 80 -0.10 -1.21 -15.85
N GLY A 81 0.29 -2.36 -16.37
CA GLY A 81 1.24 -3.26 -15.71
C GLY A 81 2.63 -2.65 -15.50
N ASN A 82 3.02 -1.72 -16.37
CA ASN A 82 4.29 -1.00 -16.26
C ASN A 82 4.17 0.33 -15.52
N SER A 83 2.96 0.73 -15.13
CA SER A 83 2.72 2.01 -14.46
C SER A 83 3.01 1.91 -12.98
N ARG A 84 3.42 3.02 -12.40
CA ARG A 84 3.56 3.18 -10.97
C ARG A 84 2.17 3.15 -10.33
N VAL A 85 1.97 2.31 -9.31
CA VAL A 85 0.66 2.17 -8.65
C VAL A 85 0.25 3.47 -7.98
N LEU A 86 1.16 4.10 -7.23
CA LEU A 86 0.86 5.30 -6.47
C LEU A 86 1.53 6.53 -7.06
N SER A 87 0.77 7.62 -7.17
CA SER A 87 1.32 8.93 -7.51
C SER A 87 1.95 9.56 -6.27
N ASP A 88 2.72 10.63 -6.47
CA ASP A 88 3.30 11.37 -5.35
C ASP A 88 2.23 11.95 -4.44
N GLY A 89 1.10 12.40 -5.01
CA GLY A 89 -0.03 12.89 -4.23
C GLY A 89 -0.66 11.81 -3.37
N GLU A 90 -0.80 10.60 -3.91
CA GLU A 90 -1.34 9.46 -3.16
C GLU A 90 -0.40 9.04 -2.04
N LEU A 91 0.89 9.05 -2.27
CA LEU A 91 1.89 8.78 -1.23
C LEU A 91 1.79 9.81 -0.10
N GLY A 92 1.58 11.08 -0.45
CA GLY A 92 1.39 12.14 0.53
C GLY A 92 0.14 11.95 1.37
N GLU A 93 -0.96 11.53 0.77
CA GLU A 93 -2.21 11.24 1.48
C GLU A 93 -2.06 10.06 2.44
N LEU A 94 -1.37 9.01 2.01
CA LEU A 94 -1.08 7.85 2.85
C LEU A 94 -0.21 8.24 4.04
N ARG A 95 0.79 9.08 3.82
CA ARG A 95 1.64 9.59 4.89
C ARG A 95 0.83 10.30 5.96
N VAL A 96 -0.06 11.21 5.56
CA VAL A 96 -0.91 11.96 6.48
C VAL A 96 -1.81 10.99 7.26
N MET A 97 -2.42 10.03 6.59
CA MET A 97 -3.25 9.01 7.23
C MET A 97 -2.46 8.22 8.27
N GLY A 98 -1.27 7.75 7.91
CA GLY A 98 -0.42 6.96 8.80
C GLY A 98 0.00 7.73 10.04
N LEU A 99 0.40 8.98 9.88
CA LEU A 99 0.80 9.82 11.00
C LEU A 99 -0.36 10.12 11.94
N ARG A 100 -1.56 10.32 11.39
CA ARG A 100 -2.77 10.53 12.21
C ARG A 100 -3.14 9.30 13.00
N LEU A 101 -3.05 8.11 12.38
CA LEU A 101 -3.35 6.85 13.05
C LEU A 101 -2.35 6.59 14.17
N GLU A 102 -1.07 6.82 13.91
CA GLU A 102 -0.04 6.65 14.92
C GLU A 102 -0.27 7.59 16.11
N ALA A 103 -0.62 8.84 15.86
CA ALA A 103 -0.93 9.79 16.91
C ALA A 103 -2.19 9.39 17.70
N CYS A 104 -3.19 8.86 16.99
CA CYS A 104 -4.45 8.44 17.60
C CYS A 104 -4.28 7.25 18.53
N PHE A 105 -3.47 6.28 18.15
CA PHE A 105 -3.23 5.06 18.93
C PHE A 105 -2.01 5.13 19.82
N GLY A 106 -1.17 6.15 19.67
CA GLY A 106 0.01 6.36 20.50
C GLY A 106 1.16 5.41 20.25
N LYS A 107 1.14 4.68 19.13
CA LYS A 107 2.21 3.73 18.76
C LYS A 107 2.21 3.49 17.26
N PRO A 108 3.33 2.96 16.71
CA PRO A 108 3.43 2.64 15.28
C PRO A 108 2.34 1.68 14.82
N GLN A 109 1.85 1.88 13.62
CA GLN A 109 0.72 1.13 13.06
C GLN A 109 1.09 0.39 11.79
N ASP A 110 0.48 -0.79 11.62
CA ASP A 110 0.41 -1.59 10.42
C ASP A 110 -0.98 -1.33 9.83
N VAL A 111 -1.03 -0.69 8.67
CA VAL A 111 -2.26 -0.15 8.09
C VAL A 111 -2.58 -0.87 6.78
N GLU A 112 -3.81 -1.34 6.64
CA GLU A 112 -4.33 -1.81 5.36
C GLU A 112 -5.22 -0.70 4.78
N TRP A 113 -5.02 -0.40 3.52
CA TRP A 113 -5.70 0.71 2.85
C TRP A 113 -6.13 0.32 1.43
N CYS A 114 -7.06 1.08 0.87
CA CYS A 114 -7.40 0.98 -0.55
C CYS A 114 -7.70 2.36 -1.12
N ILE A 115 -7.56 2.47 -2.44
CA ILE A 115 -7.96 3.67 -3.19
C ILE A 115 -8.95 3.21 -4.26
N ARG A 116 -10.11 3.83 -4.27
CA ARG A 116 -11.18 3.53 -5.19
C ARG A 116 -11.77 4.84 -5.72
N GLY A 117 -11.75 5.00 -7.05
CA GLY A 117 -12.25 6.23 -7.65
C GLY A 117 -11.52 7.48 -7.17
N GLY A 118 -10.25 7.37 -6.84
CA GLY A 118 -9.45 8.47 -6.32
C GLY A 118 -9.59 8.72 -4.83
N GLU A 119 -10.43 7.95 -4.13
CA GLU A 119 -10.63 8.10 -2.69
C GLU A 119 -9.85 7.07 -1.90
N LEU A 120 -9.06 7.56 -0.96
CA LEU A 120 -8.30 6.73 -0.02
C LEU A 120 -9.19 6.33 1.16
N SER A 121 -9.21 5.04 1.46
CA SER A 121 -9.98 4.48 2.58
C SER A 121 -9.10 3.62 3.46
N LEU A 122 -9.35 3.70 4.76
CA LEU A 122 -8.72 2.84 5.75
C LEU A 122 -9.54 1.54 5.85
N LEU A 123 -8.88 0.40 5.69
CA LEU A 123 -9.51 -0.91 5.87
C LEU A 123 -9.26 -1.45 7.26
N GLN A 124 -8.04 -1.33 7.77
CA GLN A 124 -7.66 -1.83 9.08
C GLN A 124 -6.40 -1.14 9.55
N SER A 125 -6.29 -0.91 10.85
CA SER A 125 -5.07 -0.41 11.47
C SER A 125 -4.84 -1.17 12.78
N ARG A 126 -3.61 -1.63 12.98
CA ARG A 126 -3.24 -2.36 14.19
C ARG A 126 -1.81 -2.02 14.57
N PRO A 127 -1.44 -2.16 15.87
CA PRO A 127 -0.07 -1.89 16.29
C PRO A 127 0.92 -2.82 15.61
N ILE A 128 2.10 -2.31 15.30
CA ILE A 128 3.19 -3.12 14.79
C ILE A 128 3.73 -3.96 15.95
N THR A 129 3.76 -5.28 15.77
CA THR A 129 4.21 -6.21 16.79
C THR A 129 5.62 -6.76 16.53
N THR A 130 6.21 -6.44 15.40
CA THR A 130 7.55 -6.87 15.00
C THR A 130 8.60 -6.28 15.93
N ARG A 131 9.54 -7.10 16.34
CA ARG A 131 10.63 -6.71 17.23
C ARG A 131 11.96 -6.62 16.50
#